data_f3c7d3f1f286657c3ed8480d4941157d
#
_entry.id   f3c7d3f1f286657c3ed8480d4941157d
#
_cell.length_a   1.000
_cell.length_b   1.000
_cell.length_c   1.000
_cell.angle_alpha   90.00
_cell.angle_beta   90.00
_cell.angle_gamma   90.00
#
_symmetry.space_group_name_H-M   'P 1'
#
loop_
_entity.id
_entity.type
_entity.pdbx_description
1 polymer ?
#
loop_
_entity_poly.entity_id
_entity_poly.type
_entity_poly.pdbx_seq_one_letter_code
_entity_poly.pdbx_strand_id
1 'polypeptide(L)'
;MRDPAKPRLIDQVKSIGADATRLMDVLTTRAADDAELTSGELAAIDRLIRQSEAVLNDASQLARKRRREQIGQLKKLVKQLEGALATPGLSVATRTELRALKRRKRAQLVGLLARESMDFGGILTVAQVRRIEDVLKRARRTVARKKKAAAFLGIVLEVVDISLSIVGKVGVGRPDVRSA
;
A
#
# COMPACT_ATOMS: atom_id res chain seq x y z
N MET A 1 -14.39 5.13 -12.22
CA MET A 1 -14.06 6.35 -11.45
C MET A 1 -12.64 6.19 -10.88
N ARG A 2 -11.68 7.04 -11.26
CA ARG A 2 -10.30 6.98 -10.72
C ARG A 2 -10.33 7.52 -9.27
N ASP A 3 -9.75 6.78 -8.34
CA ASP A 3 -9.63 7.21 -6.94
C ASP A 3 -8.58 8.33 -6.84
N PRO A 4 -8.96 9.56 -6.48
CA PRO A 4 -8.04 10.72 -6.47
C PRO A 4 -6.91 10.58 -5.43
N ALA A 5 -7.06 9.70 -4.44
CA ALA A 5 -6.02 9.46 -3.43
C ALA A 5 -4.84 8.61 -3.98
N LYS A 6 -5.06 7.82 -5.03
CA LYS A 6 -4.04 6.93 -5.60
C LYS A 6 -2.88 7.68 -6.28
N PRO A 7 -3.12 8.70 -7.14
CA PRO A 7 -2.03 9.50 -7.70
C PRO A 7 -1.19 10.18 -6.63
N ARG A 8 -1.85 10.78 -5.62
CA ARG A 8 -1.18 11.47 -4.52
C ARG A 8 -0.24 10.56 -3.74
N LEU A 9 -0.64 9.32 -3.46
CA LEU A 9 0.19 8.35 -2.76
C LEU A 9 1.42 7.93 -3.59
N ILE A 10 1.25 7.79 -4.91
CA ILE A 10 2.34 7.49 -5.83
C ILE A 10 3.36 8.62 -5.86
N ASP A 11 2.88 9.86 -5.93
CA ASP A 11 3.76 11.03 -5.94
C ASP A 11 4.53 11.18 -4.63
N GLN A 12 3.90 10.87 -3.49
CA GLN A 12 4.58 10.79 -2.20
C GLN A 12 5.69 9.73 -2.20
N VAL A 13 5.42 8.53 -2.72
CA VAL A 13 6.43 7.45 -2.81
C VAL A 13 7.58 7.84 -3.74
N LYS A 14 7.31 8.50 -4.86
CA LYS A 14 8.36 9.02 -5.77
C LYS A 14 9.22 10.07 -5.08
N SER A 15 8.61 10.99 -4.33
CA SER A 15 9.32 12.01 -3.56
C SER A 15 10.24 11.38 -2.52
N ILE A 16 9.75 10.39 -1.76
CA ILE A 16 10.55 9.62 -0.79
C ILE A 16 11.74 8.95 -1.48
N GLY A 17 11.53 8.31 -2.64
CA GLY A 17 12.60 7.68 -3.40
C GLY A 17 13.67 8.67 -3.84
N ALA A 18 13.28 9.85 -4.33
CA ALA A 18 14.20 10.89 -4.74
C ALA A 18 15.01 11.47 -3.57
N ASP A 19 14.33 11.74 -2.43
CA ASP A 19 14.99 12.23 -1.22
C ASP A 19 15.95 11.18 -0.64
N ALA A 20 15.56 9.92 -0.64
CA ALA A 20 16.41 8.81 -0.19
C ALA A 20 17.64 8.64 -1.10
N THR A 21 17.51 8.77 -2.42
CA THR A 21 18.63 8.69 -3.36
C THR A 21 19.64 9.80 -3.10
N ARG A 22 19.18 11.05 -2.93
CA ARG A 22 20.07 12.20 -2.61
C ARG A 22 20.80 11.99 -1.28
N LEU A 23 20.08 11.50 -0.28
CA LEU A 23 20.67 11.23 1.04
C LEU A 23 21.68 10.08 0.96
N MET A 24 21.46 9.08 0.11
CA MET A 24 22.38 7.98 -0.10
C MET A 24 23.73 8.46 -0.64
N ASP A 25 23.73 9.39 -1.62
CA ASP A 25 24.97 9.95 -2.16
C ASP A 25 25.80 10.63 -1.06
N VAL A 26 25.14 11.43 -0.21
CA VAL A 26 25.78 12.11 0.94
C VAL A 26 26.32 11.09 1.95
N LEU A 27 25.51 10.08 2.30
CA LEU A 27 25.90 9.05 3.27
C LEU A 27 27.04 8.17 2.77
N THR A 28 27.11 7.88 1.46
CA THR A 28 28.20 7.12 0.85
C THR A 28 29.53 7.86 0.99
N THR A 29 29.55 9.15 0.67
CA THR A 29 30.73 9.99 0.83
C THR A 29 31.17 10.03 2.29
N ARG A 30 30.24 10.30 3.22
CA ARG A 30 30.54 10.35 4.65
C ARG A 30 31.00 9.01 5.23
N ALA A 31 30.44 7.90 4.75
CA ALA A 31 30.82 6.57 5.20
C ALA A 31 32.22 6.18 4.76
N ALA A 32 32.66 6.63 3.57
CA ALA A 32 34.03 6.43 3.10
C ALA A 32 35.07 7.11 4.01
N ASP A 33 34.68 8.27 4.57
CA ASP A 33 35.54 9.05 5.46
C ASP A 33 35.42 8.64 6.95
N ASP A 34 34.66 7.59 7.29
CA ASP A 34 34.23 7.19 8.66
C ASP A 34 33.69 8.37 9.49
N ALA A 35 33.08 9.35 8.81
CA ALA A 35 32.65 10.59 9.42
C ALA A 35 31.32 10.45 10.17
N GLU A 36 31.17 11.26 11.21
CA GLU A 36 29.86 11.42 11.87
C GLU A 36 28.92 12.26 11.03
N LEU A 37 27.61 12.01 11.20
CA LEU A 37 26.57 12.80 10.55
C LEU A 37 26.42 14.18 11.18
N THR A 38 26.26 15.18 10.34
CA THR A 38 25.90 16.53 10.76
C THR A 38 24.45 16.60 11.24
N SER A 39 24.11 17.64 11.99
CA SER A 39 22.72 17.89 12.40
C SER A 39 21.76 18.01 11.22
N GLY A 40 22.21 18.58 10.09
CA GLY A 40 21.42 18.68 8.87
C GLY A 40 21.12 17.34 8.22
N GLU A 41 22.10 16.44 8.17
CA GLU A 41 21.96 15.08 7.64
C GLU A 41 21.05 14.24 8.54
N LEU A 42 21.17 14.35 9.86
CA LEU A 42 20.26 13.72 10.81
C LEU A 42 18.82 14.21 10.63
N ALA A 43 18.62 15.51 10.41
CA ALA A 43 17.31 16.08 10.13
C ALA A 43 16.73 15.58 8.80
N ALA A 44 17.57 15.36 7.78
CA ALA A 44 17.13 14.78 6.51
C ALA A 44 16.67 13.33 6.67
N ILE A 45 17.39 12.53 7.47
CA ILE A 45 16.99 11.16 7.81
C ILE A 45 15.65 11.15 8.57
N ASP A 46 15.49 12.01 9.58
CA ASP A 46 14.25 12.10 10.35
C ASP A 46 13.06 12.50 9.45
N ARG A 47 13.27 13.42 8.50
CA ARG A 47 12.27 13.80 7.50
C ARG A 47 11.88 12.61 6.63
N LEU A 48 12.84 11.82 6.14
CA LEU A 48 12.59 10.62 5.34
C LEU A 48 11.75 9.59 6.12
N ILE A 49 12.06 9.40 7.41
CA ILE A 49 11.29 8.53 8.30
C ILE A 49 9.84 9.01 8.40
N ARG A 50 9.61 10.29 8.67
CA ARG A 50 8.25 10.87 8.81
C ARG A 50 7.46 10.79 7.51
N GLN A 51 8.09 11.04 6.37
CA GLN A 51 7.44 10.91 5.05
C GLN A 51 7.01 9.47 4.79
N SER A 52 7.87 8.50 5.12
CA SER A 52 7.56 7.07 4.95
C SER A 52 6.41 6.62 5.87
N GLU A 53 6.34 7.12 7.09
CA GLU A 53 5.23 6.88 8.01
C GLU A 53 3.91 7.47 7.50
N ALA A 54 3.95 8.68 6.96
CA ALA A 54 2.77 9.32 6.38
C ALA A 54 2.21 8.50 5.20
N VAL A 55 3.08 8.03 4.29
CA VAL A 55 2.68 7.16 3.17
C VAL A 55 2.04 5.86 3.67
N LEU A 56 2.61 5.24 4.70
CA LEU A 56 2.08 4.02 5.27
C LEU A 56 0.68 4.23 5.88
N ASN A 57 0.50 5.35 6.57
CA ASN A 57 -0.78 5.72 7.16
C ASN A 57 -1.83 6.00 6.07
N ASP A 58 -1.50 6.79 5.05
CA ASP A 58 -2.39 7.10 3.93
C ASP A 58 -2.80 5.84 3.15
N ALA A 59 -1.85 4.92 2.91
CA ALA A 59 -2.13 3.64 2.28
C ALA A 59 -3.09 2.79 3.12
N SER A 60 -2.92 2.76 4.44
CA SER A 60 -3.79 2.05 5.37
C SER A 60 -5.22 2.61 5.37
N GLN A 61 -5.35 3.94 5.36
CA GLN A 61 -6.66 4.60 5.30
C GLN A 61 -7.39 4.29 3.99
N LEU A 62 -6.67 4.36 2.87
CA LEU A 62 -7.22 4.04 1.55
C LEU A 62 -7.71 2.59 1.47
N ALA A 63 -6.96 1.65 2.01
CA ALA A 63 -7.34 0.24 2.07
C ALA A 63 -8.64 0.03 2.88
N ARG A 64 -8.73 0.66 4.06
CA ARG A 64 -9.94 0.59 4.89
C ARG A 64 -11.17 1.15 4.19
N LYS A 65 -11.01 2.30 3.50
CA LYS A 65 -12.10 2.92 2.72
C LYS A 65 -12.60 1.98 1.63
N ARG A 66 -11.70 1.45 0.79
CA ARG A 66 -12.04 0.52 -0.30
C ARG A 66 -12.73 -0.74 0.21
N ARG A 67 -12.24 -1.32 1.29
CA ARG A 67 -12.87 -2.48 1.91
C ARG A 67 -14.30 -2.19 2.34
N ARG A 68 -14.54 -1.04 2.98
CA ARG A 68 -15.91 -0.63 3.37
C ARG A 68 -16.83 -0.48 2.16
N GLU A 69 -16.32 0.11 1.07
CA GLU A 69 -17.08 0.26 -0.18
C GLU A 69 -17.43 -1.09 -0.80
N GLN A 70 -16.46 -2.02 -0.89
CA GLN A 70 -16.67 -3.38 -1.40
C GLN A 70 -17.69 -4.17 -0.56
N ILE A 71 -17.58 -4.11 0.75
CA ILE A 71 -18.55 -4.73 1.68
C ILE A 71 -19.95 -4.14 1.45
N GLY A 72 -20.05 -2.80 1.33
CA GLY A 72 -21.31 -2.12 1.06
C GLY A 72 -21.96 -2.55 -0.25
N GLN A 73 -21.16 -2.64 -1.33
CA GLN A 73 -21.64 -3.12 -2.65
C GLN A 73 -22.10 -4.57 -2.60
N LEU A 74 -21.34 -5.46 -1.95
CA LEU A 74 -21.73 -6.87 -1.82
C LEU A 74 -23.00 -7.04 -0.99
N LYS A 75 -23.17 -6.29 0.11
CA LYS A 75 -24.41 -6.29 0.90
C LYS A 75 -25.62 -5.86 0.06
N LYS A 76 -25.48 -4.77 -0.72
CA LYS A 76 -26.55 -4.32 -1.62
C LYS A 76 -26.90 -5.39 -2.65
N LEU A 77 -25.89 -6.00 -3.28
CA LEU A 77 -26.10 -7.05 -4.28
C LEU A 77 -26.78 -8.28 -3.69
N VAL A 78 -26.37 -8.73 -2.51
CA VAL A 78 -27.04 -9.86 -1.83
C VAL A 78 -28.50 -9.54 -1.54
N LYS A 79 -28.81 -8.32 -1.07
CA LYS A 79 -30.21 -7.88 -0.85
C LYS A 79 -31.03 -7.83 -2.13
N GLN A 80 -30.44 -7.35 -3.24
CA GLN A 80 -31.11 -7.36 -4.55
C GLN A 80 -31.41 -8.79 -5.04
N LEU A 81 -30.48 -9.73 -4.86
CA LEU A 81 -30.68 -11.13 -5.19
C LEU A 81 -31.75 -11.79 -4.31
N GLU A 82 -31.87 -11.38 -3.06
CA GLU A 82 -32.97 -11.81 -2.16
C GLU A 82 -34.33 -11.30 -2.65
N GLY A 83 -34.41 -10.03 -3.03
CA GLY A 83 -35.61 -9.46 -3.62
C GLY A 83 -36.00 -10.14 -4.94
N ALA A 84 -35.02 -10.37 -5.82
CA ALA A 84 -35.28 -11.08 -7.08
C ALA A 84 -35.78 -12.52 -6.84
N LEU A 85 -35.26 -13.24 -5.85
CA LEU A 85 -35.73 -14.58 -5.47
C LEU A 85 -37.13 -14.62 -4.90
N ALA A 86 -37.63 -13.51 -4.36
CA ALA A 86 -38.97 -13.36 -3.83
C ALA A 86 -40.04 -13.08 -4.93
N THR A 87 -39.59 -12.78 -6.16
CA THR A 87 -40.50 -12.50 -7.28
C THR A 87 -41.33 -13.75 -7.63
N PRO A 88 -42.67 -13.66 -7.68
CA PRO A 88 -43.52 -14.76 -8.12
C PRO A 88 -43.28 -15.12 -9.60
N GLY A 89 -43.52 -16.38 -10.00
CA GLY A 89 -43.47 -16.80 -11.39
C GLY A 89 -42.08 -17.06 -11.97
N LEU A 90 -41.01 -17.01 -11.18
CA LEU A 90 -39.67 -17.39 -11.63
C LEU A 90 -39.58 -18.87 -12.02
N SER A 91 -38.98 -19.16 -13.20
CA SER A 91 -38.67 -20.52 -13.61
C SER A 91 -37.73 -21.21 -12.60
N VAL A 92 -37.80 -22.56 -12.53
CA VAL A 92 -36.93 -23.35 -11.66
C VAL A 92 -35.45 -23.11 -11.99
N ALA A 93 -35.11 -23.03 -13.29
CA ALA A 93 -33.75 -22.75 -13.75
C ALA A 93 -33.26 -21.40 -13.25
N THR A 94 -34.00 -20.32 -13.50
CA THR A 94 -33.66 -18.96 -13.05
C THR A 94 -33.50 -18.88 -11.52
N ARG A 95 -34.39 -19.54 -10.78
CA ARG A 95 -34.32 -19.58 -9.31
C ARG A 95 -33.07 -20.30 -8.82
N THR A 96 -32.67 -21.36 -9.51
CA THR A 96 -31.46 -22.12 -9.17
C THR A 96 -30.20 -21.28 -9.42
N GLU A 97 -30.13 -20.57 -10.54
CA GLU A 97 -29.01 -19.67 -10.87
C GLU A 97 -28.88 -18.51 -9.87
N LEU A 98 -30.01 -17.85 -9.56
CA LEU A 98 -30.01 -16.76 -8.56
C LEU A 98 -29.59 -17.24 -7.17
N ARG A 99 -29.99 -18.46 -6.76
CA ARG A 99 -29.52 -19.07 -5.50
C ARG A 99 -28.02 -19.35 -5.52
N ALA A 100 -27.49 -19.88 -6.62
CA ALA A 100 -26.07 -20.13 -6.77
C ALA A 100 -25.26 -18.81 -6.73
N LEU A 101 -25.72 -17.77 -7.43
CA LEU A 101 -25.10 -16.45 -7.42
C LEU A 101 -25.12 -15.83 -6.01
N LYS A 102 -26.26 -15.89 -5.31
CA LYS A 102 -26.40 -15.42 -3.92
C LYS A 102 -25.41 -16.12 -3.00
N ARG A 103 -25.25 -17.46 -3.10
CA ARG A 103 -24.28 -18.23 -2.30
C ARG A 103 -22.85 -17.74 -2.56
N ARG A 104 -22.45 -17.56 -3.83
CA ARG A 104 -21.12 -17.05 -4.20
C ARG A 104 -20.87 -15.64 -3.62
N LYS A 105 -21.84 -14.73 -3.73
CA LYS A 105 -21.72 -13.37 -3.22
C LYS A 105 -21.69 -13.29 -1.70
N ARG A 106 -22.45 -14.15 -1.00
CA ARG A 106 -22.35 -14.32 0.45
C ARG A 106 -20.98 -14.87 0.88
N ALA A 107 -20.45 -15.86 0.19
CA ALA A 107 -19.11 -16.40 0.48
C ALA A 107 -18.03 -15.32 0.29
N GLN A 108 -18.12 -14.51 -0.78
CA GLN A 108 -17.22 -13.36 -0.98
C GLN A 108 -17.34 -12.33 0.16
N LEU A 109 -18.55 -12.02 0.60
CA LEU A 109 -18.79 -11.09 1.72
C LEU A 109 -18.20 -11.62 3.03
N VAL A 110 -18.45 -12.89 3.35
CA VAL A 110 -17.85 -13.56 4.53
C VAL A 110 -16.32 -13.54 4.45
N GLY A 111 -15.75 -13.86 3.29
CA GLY A 111 -14.32 -13.82 3.08
C GLY A 111 -13.72 -12.42 3.26
N LEU A 112 -14.41 -11.35 2.83
CA LEU A 112 -13.99 -9.98 3.06
C LEU A 112 -14.14 -9.55 4.53
N LEU A 113 -15.13 -10.05 5.24
CA LEU A 113 -15.34 -9.75 6.65
C LEU A 113 -14.31 -10.49 7.53
N ALA A 114 -13.99 -11.75 7.20
CA ALA A 114 -13.04 -12.59 7.93
C ALA A 114 -11.58 -12.19 7.71
N ARG A 115 -11.27 -11.62 6.53
CA ARG A 115 -9.91 -11.16 6.25
C ARG A 115 -9.67 -9.84 6.98
N GLU A 116 -8.87 -9.83 8.01
CA GLU A 116 -8.07 -8.67 8.42
C GLU A 116 -7.04 -8.30 7.34
N SER A 117 -7.34 -8.59 6.08
CA SER A 117 -6.40 -8.43 5.00
C SER A 117 -6.18 -6.96 4.76
N MET A 118 -5.01 -6.54 5.13
CA MET A 118 -4.34 -5.32 4.73
C MET A 118 -4.11 -5.35 3.21
N ASP A 119 -5.18 -5.25 2.45
CA ASP A 119 -5.08 -4.89 1.04
C ASP A 119 -4.89 -3.38 0.97
N PHE A 120 -3.64 -2.94 0.90
CA PHE A 120 -3.25 -1.53 0.82
C PHE A 120 -3.62 -0.91 -0.54
N GLY A 121 -4.81 -1.22 -1.03
CA GLY A 121 -5.37 -0.64 -2.25
C GLY A 121 -4.65 -1.08 -3.53
N GLY A 122 -3.88 -2.17 -3.49
CA GLY A 122 -3.09 -2.67 -4.60
C GLY A 122 -1.83 -1.84 -4.89
N ILE A 123 -1.49 -0.86 -4.04
CA ILE A 123 -0.28 -0.03 -4.17
C ILE A 123 0.87 -0.67 -3.39
N LEU A 124 0.58 -1.12 -2.16
CA LEU A 124 1.53 -1.80 -1.29
C LEU A 124 1.06 -3.23 -1.02
N THR A 125 1.97 -4.18 -1.03
CA THR A 125 1.72 -5.53 -0.54
C THR A 125 1.94 -5.58 0.97
N VAL A 126 1.35 -6.57 1.64
CA VAL A 126 1.58 -6.80 3.09
C VAL A 126 3.09 -6.96 3.39
N ALA A 127 3.83 -7.63 2.51
CA ALA A 127 5.27 -7.81 2.65
C ALA A 127 6.01 -6.47 2.58
N GLN A 128 5.64 -5.58 1.64
CA GLN A 128 6.22 -4.24 1.52
C GLN A 128 5.92 -3.39 2.76
N VAL A 129 4.70 -3.45 3.29
CA VAL A 129 4.34 -2.72 4.51
C VAL A 129 5.19 -3.16 5.69
N ARG A 130 5.28 -4.49 5.93
CA ARG A 130 6.14 -5.02 7.00
C ARG A 130 7.59 -4.60 6.83
N ARG A 131 8.11 -4.67 5.61
CA ARG A 131 9.46 -4.24 5.30
C ARG A 131 9.69 -2.76 5.61
N ILE A 132 8.74 -1.88 5.25
CA ILE A 132 8.78 -0.45 5.61
C ILE A 132 8.77 -0.27 7.12
N GLU A 133 7.88 -0.93 7.85
CA GLU A 133 7.81 -0.86 9.31
C GLU A 133 9.12 -1.29 9.98
N ASP A 134 9.74 -2.36 9.49
CA ASP A 134 11.03 -2.85 10.02
C ASP A 134 12.17 -1.88 9.71
N VAL A 135 12.20 -1.27 8.51
CA VAL A 135 13.16 -0.21 8.16
C VAL A 135 12.99 0.99 9.09
N LEU A 136 11.75 1.44 9.31
CA LEU A 136 11.46 2.57 10.19
C LEU A 136 11.89 2.31 11.65
N LYS A 137 11.62 1.12 12.16
CA LYS A 137 12.07 0.71 13.51
C LYS A 137 13.59 0.70 13.62
N ARG A 138 14.29 0.18 12.61
CA ARG A 138 15.77 0.18 12.57
C ARG A 138 16.31 1.60 12.50
N ALA A 139 15.74 2.44 11.61
CA ALA A 139 16.13 3.83 11.47
C ALA A 139 16.04 4.60 12.79
N ARG A 140 14.91 4.53 13.49
CA ARG A 140 14.72 5.17 14.81
C ARG A 140 15.72 4.69 15.85
N ARG A 141 16.00 3.38 15.92
CA ARG A 141 17.00 2.84 16.85
C ARG A 141 18.41 3.31 16.52
N THR A 142 18.72 3.45 15.23
CA THR A 142 20.03 3.91 14.77
C THR A 142 20.21 5.39 15.02
N VAL A 143 19.19 6.23 14.78
CA VAL A 143 19.20 7.66 15.15
C VAL A 143 19.47 7.84 16.65
N ALA A 144 18.84 7.03 17.50
CA ALA A 144 18.99 7.12 18.94
C ALA A 144 20.39 6.68 19.45
N ARG A 145 21.12 5.84 18.72
CA ARG A 145 22.34 5.20 19.20
C ARG A 145 23.61 5.59 18.47
N LYS A 146 23.54 5.95 17.22
CA LYS A 146 24.69 6.10 16.32
C LYS A 146 24.57 7.33 15.45
N LYS A 147 25.69 7.98 15.29
CA LYS A 147 25.84 9.15 14.43
C LYS A 147 26.69 8.87 13.18
N LYS A 148 27.23 7.64 13.03
CA LYS A 148 28.07 7.28 11.88
C LYS A 148 27.25 7.05 10.62
N ALA A 149 27.68 7.62 9.52
CA ALA A 149 27.03 7.54 8.21
C ALA A 149 26.82 6.11 7.72
N ALA A 150 27.82 5.24 7.90
CA ALA A 150 27.76 3.83 7.49
C ALA A 150 26.57 3.06 8.11
N ALA A 151 26.15 3.41 9.33
CA ALA A 151 25.02 2.76 9.98
C ALA A 151 23.67 3.07 9.32
N PHE A 152 23.57 4.19 8.60
CA PHE A 152 22.34 4.61 7.92
C PHE A 152 22.29 4.21 6.44
N LEU A 153 23.44 3.96 5.82
CA LEU A 153 23.53 3.66 4.40
C LEU A 153 22.62 2.48 4.00
N GLY A 154 22.67 1.38 4.74
CA GLY A 154 21.85 0.22 4.49
C GLY A 154 20.33 0.49 4.65
N ILE A 155 19.96 1.37 5.60
CA ILE A 155 18.57 1.77 5.83
C ILE A 155 18.04 2.58 4.65
N VAL A 156 18.82 3.56 4.19
CA VAL A 156 18.45 4.44 3.07
C VAL A 156 18.38 3.65 1.76
N LEU A 157 19.35 2.75 1.51
CA LEU A 157 19.30 1.83 0.36
C LEU A 157 18.01 1.02 0.31
N GLU A 158 17.57 0.50 1.46
CA GLU A 158 16.35 -0.29 1.53
C GLU A 158 15.10 0.58 1.28
N VAL A 159 15.08 1.83 1.72
CA VAL A 159 14.00 2.79 1.39
C VAL A 159 13.95 3.07 -0.11
N VAL A 160 15.10 3.25 -0.77
CA VAL A 160 15.18 3.43 -2.24
C VAL A 160 14.63 2.21 -2.96
N ASP A 161 15.07 1.01 -2.58
CA ASP A 161 14.65 -0.25 -3.20
C ASP A 161 13.13 -0.48 -3.07
N ILE A 162 12.57 -0.25 -1.88
CA ILE A 162 11.12 -0.33 -1.66
C ILE A 162 10.38 0.68 -2.53
N SER A 163 10.84 1.93 -2.57
CA SER A 163 10.21 3.00 -3.35
C SER A 163 10.21 2.68 -4.85
N LEU A 164 11.33 2.23 -5.40
CA LEU A 164 11.45 1.80 -6.80
C LEU A 164 10.55 0.60 -7.10
N SER A 165 10.48 -0.38 -6.21
CA SER A 165 9.60 -1.54 -6.35
C SER A 165 8.11 -1.15 -6.40
N ILE A 166 7.69 -0.15 -5.63
CA ILE A 166 6.32 0.35 -5.64
C ILE A 166 6.02 1.10 -6.93
N VAL A 167 6.91 2.01 -7.33
CA VAL A 167 6.74 2.81 -8.56
C VAL A 167 6.75 1.92 -9.79
N GLY A 168 7.65 0.94 -9.89
CA GLY A 168 7.73 0.00 -11.00
C GLY A 168 6.44 -0.82 -11.19
N LYS A 169 5.84 -1.30 -10.10
CA LYS A 169 4.57 -2.05 -10.15
C LYS A 169 3.38 -1.20 -10.60
N VAL A 170 3.40 0.11 -10.35
CA VAL A 170 2.33 1.02 -10.75
C VAL A 170 2.48 1.46 -12.19
N GLY A 171 3.71 1.56 -12.71
CA GLY A 171 4.01 1.89 -14.11
C GLY A 171 3.70 0.77 -15.09
N VAL A 172 3.74 -0.50 -14.66
CA VAL A 172 3.48 -1.69 -15.49
C VAL A 172 1.98 -2.09 -15.52
N GLY A 173 1.13 -1.43 -14.77
CA GLY A 173 -0.27 -1.77 -14.64
C GLY A 173 -1.17 -1.14 -15.71
N ARG A 174 -1.14 -1.62 -16.94
CA ARG A 174 -2.19 -2.04 -17.88
C ARG A 174 -1.66 -2.01 -19.31
N PRO A 175 -1.54 -3.12 -19.99
CA PRO A 175 -1.76 -3.11 -21.44
C PRO A 175 -3.23 -2.71 -21.64
N ASP A 176 -3.46 -1.65 -22.40
CA ASP A 176 -4.75 -1.30 -22.95
C ASP A 176 -5.31 -2.51 -23.72
N VAL A 177 -6.23 -3.25 -23.12
CA VAL A 177 -7.11 -4.15 -23.87
C VAL A 177 -8.23 -3.27 -24.44
N ARG A 178 -7.86 -2.47 -25.42
CA ARG A 178 -8.76 -1.86 -26.39
C ARG A 178 -8.09 -1.99 -27.75
N SER A 179 -8.30 -3.11 -28.39
CA SER A 179 -8.29 -3.28 -29.83
C SER A 179 -8.48 -4.76 -30.16
N ALA A 180 -9.70 -5.21 -30.28
CA ALA A 180 -10.19 -6.19 -31.23
C ALA A 180 -11.71 -6.19 -31.17
#